data_685b32ae4c042c0fe1396bdd53d5ad01
#
_entry.id   685b32ae4c042c0fe1396bdd53d5ad01
#
_cell.length_a   1.000
_cell.length_b   1.000
_cell.length_c   1.000
_cell.angle_alpha   90.00
_cell.angle_beta   90.00
_cell.angle_gamma   90.00
#
_symmetry.space_group_name_H-M   'P 1'
#
loop_
_entity.id
_entity.type
_entity.pdbx_description
1 polymer ?
#
loop_
_entity_poly.entity_id
_entity_poly.type
_entity_poly.pdbx_seq_one_letter_code
_entity_poly.pdbx_strand_id
1 'polypeptide(L)'
;MISQMNNIHPSRPGIFILLAGIVVFGFARNAGAQAQPAVAPAIQWVCSTQAGPWRELPATVLLQPPGAESNVVRLDPATVYQTIDGFGGCFNELGWDALQALDPAGQATALKALFDASGCNFNICRAPMGANDFARDWYSFDETPGDYAMTNFSIARDRTVLIPYMKAAMQYQPRLAVWGVPWCPPAWMKSNGAYKGGNMKQDPQTLAAYALYFSKYVQAYRQEGINLYAVHPQNEPKYNNNVYPQCAWNGQEINVFLRDYLLPRLKQDNVDVQVWLGTIVNENLADYVDPALGDAVTGPQITGVGYQWGGQDAMLATHQKYPGKKLMQTETECNNGADSWREGMTTFRKMIDDMNHFAGSYMFWNMILSEKSTSTWGWKQNSLLKIDSQTKQIIYNPEFYSMKHFGHFAQPGAVRIGLSAGTGNGGSDPAFKNLNMAAFRNPSGELILILANTGNQVLPVTLQEGACAAKLEIPASSMNSLVLSKW
;
A
#
# COMPACT_ATOMS: atom_id res chain seq x y z
N MET A 1 12.17 -17.91 -65.29
CA MET A 1 11.42 -17.39 -66.42
C MET A 1 10.91 -16.03 -66.00
N ILE A 2 11.59 -14.90 -66.34
CA ILE A 2 11.36 -14.09 -67.50
C ILE A 2 9.94 -13.52 -67.46
N SER A 3 9.57 -12.22 -67.40
CA SER A 3 10.19 -11.04 -68.05
C SER A 3 9.32 -9.83 -67.69
N GLN A 4 9.91 -8.74 -67.34
CA GLN A 4 9.97 -7.43 -68.03
C GLN A 4 8.68 -6.58 -68.03
N MET A 5 8.78 -5.40 -67.48
CA MET A 5 9.08 -4.06 -68.06
C MET A 5 7.90 -3.44 -68.84
N ASN A 6 7.49 -2.24 -68.47
CA ASN A 6 7.79 -1.05 -69.26
C ASN A 6 7.35 0.28 -68.60
N ASN A 7 8.26 1.22 -68.63
CA ASN A 7 8.12 2.68 -68.45
C ASN A 7 7.28 3.32 -69.52
N ILE A 8 6.67 4.46 -69.28
CA ILE A 8 6.61 5.62 -70.18
C ILE A 8 6.36 6.93 -69.39
N HIS A 9 7.30 7.86 -69.40
CA HIS A 9 7.16 9.32 -69.36
C HIS A 9 7.16 9.79 -70.85
N PRO A 10 6.87 11.06 -71.26
CA PRO A 10 6.74 12.36 -70.58
C PRO A 10 5.67 13.32 -71.18
N SER A 11 5.49 14.50 -70.63
CA SER A 11 5.54 15.80 -71.34
C SER A 11 5.10 16.99 -70.49
N ARG A 12 5.96 17.97 -70.36
CA ARG A 12 5.64 19.38 -70.09
C ARG A 12 5.32 20.06 -71.41
N PRO A 13 4.49 21.17 -71.46
CA PRO A 13 5.07 22.50 -71.32
C PRO A 13 4.11 23.58 -70.78
N GLY A 14 4.64 24.75 -70.47
CA GLY A 14 4.06 26.06 -70.78
C GLY A 14 4.01 27.06 -69.62
N ILE A 15 5.04 27.90 -69.53
CA ILE A 15 5.11 29.10 -68.67
C ILE A 15 4.20 30.20 -69.24
N PHE A 16 3.34 30.84 -68.39
CA PHE A 16 2.92 32.20 -68.59
C PHE A 16 3.00 32.97 -67.27
N ILE A 17 3.86 33.98 -67.24
CA ILE A 17 4.05 34.93 -66.15
C ILE A 17 3.02 36.05 -66.34
N LEU A 18 2.14 36.29 -65.36
CA LEU A 18 1.40 37.51 -65.25
C LEU A 18 1.72 38.16 -63.89
N LEU A 19 2.43 39.28 -63.96
CA LEU A 19 2.69 40.16 -62.85
C LEU A 19 1.41 40.93 -62.53
N ALA A 20 0.80 40.67 -61.35
CA ALA A 20 -0.17 41.54 -60.74
C ALA A 20 0.37 41.97 -59.35
N GLY A 21 0.61 43.29 -59.24
CA GLY A 21 1.08 43.87 -57.98
C GLY A 21 0.02 43.80 -56.89
N ILE A 22 0.35 43.20 -55.78
CA ILE A 22 -0.44 43.21 -54.58
C ILE A 22 0.21 44.14 -53.54
N VAL A 23 -0.49 45.24 -53.29
CA VAL A 23 -0.22 46.14 -52.13
C VAL A 23 -0.57 45.38 -50.88
N VAL A 24 0.46 45.01 -50.08
CA VAL A 24 0.29 44.37 -48.76
C VAL A 24 0.04 45.48 -47.73
N PHE A 25 -1.19 45.67 -47.33
CA PHE A 25 -1.51 46.37 -46.08
C PHE A 25 -1.15 45.47 -44.91
N GLY A 26 -0.07 45.76 -44.24
CA GLY A 26 0.31 45.11 -42.99
C GLY A 26 -0.64 45.44 -41.86
N PHE A 27 -1.62 44.57 -41.61
CA PHE A 27 -2.30 44.56 -40.32
C PHE A 27 -1.42 43.88 -39.31
N ALA A 28 -0.75 44.65 -38.48
CA ALA A 28 -0.14 44.13 -37.23
C ALA A 28 -1.26 43.59 -36.33
N ARG A 29 -1.51 42.27 -36.36
CA ARG A 29 -2.29 41.61 -35.32
C ARG A 29 -1.42 41.55 -34.07
N ASN A 30 -1.62 42.48 -33.16
CA ASN A 30 -1.25 42.27 -31.75
C ASN A 30 -2.15 41.14 -31.25
N ALA A 31 -1.65 39.91 -31.34
CA ALA A 31 -2.15 38.80 -30.56
C ALA A 31 -1.70 39.01 -29.12
N GLY A 32 -2.42 39.83 -28.37
CA GLY A 32 -2.32 39.79 -26.93
C GLY A 32 -2.70 38.40 -26.48
N ALA A 33 -1.70 37.61 -26.05
CA ALA A 33 -1.95 36.39 -25.30
C ALA A 33 -2.76 36.81 -24.07
N GLN A 34 -4.06 36.57 -24.11
CA GLN A 34 -4.89 36.65 -22.90
C GLN A 34 -4.31 35.57 -21.97
N ALA A 35 -3.58 36.00 -20.96
CA ALA A 35 -3.20 35.14 -19.85
C ALA A 35 -4.50 34.52 -19.33
N GLN A 36 -4.62 33.19 -19.39
CA GLN A 36 -5.71 32.50 -18.71
C GLN A 36 -5.71 32.99 -17.25
N PRO A 37 -6.89 33.36 -16.70
CA PRO A 37 -6.95 33.79 -15.31
C PRO A 37 -6.29 32.73 -14.44
N ALA A 38 -5.31 33.12 -13.65
CA ALA A 38 -4.67 32.24 -12.70
C ALA A 38 -5.77 31.66 -11.80
N VAL A 39 -5.92 30.35 -11.81
CA VAL A 39 -6.91 29.69 -10.95
C VAL A 39 -6.46 29.93 -9.50
N ALA A 40 -7.35 30.47 -8.68
CA ALA A 40 -7.06 30.78 -7.30
C ALA A 40 -6.65 29.53 -6.50
N PRO A 41 -5.73 29.66 -5.52
CA PRO A 41 -5.42 28.59 -4.58
C PRO A 41 -6.68 28.11 -3.87
N ALA A 42 -6.81 26.78 -3.74
CA ALA A 42 -7.98 26.16 -3.11
C ALA A 42 -7.56 25.06 -2.13
N ILE A 43 -8.36 24.87 -1.11
CA ILE A 43 -8.25 23.76 -0.15
C ILE A 43 -9.55 22.97 -0.17
N GLN A 44 -9.43 21.68 -0.40
CA GLN A 44 -10.45 20.70 -0.04
C GLN A 44 -10.05 20.11 1.32
N TRP A 45 -10.93 20.19 2.30
CA TRP A 45 -10.68 19.66 3.65
C TRP A 45 -11.74 18.63 4.02
N VAL A 46 -11.32 17.39 4.23
CA VAL A 46 -12.16 16.31 4.73
C VAL A 46 -11.74 15.96 6.15
N CYS A 47 -12.71 15.88 7.03
CA CYS A 47 -12.53 15.56 8.46
C CYS A 47 -13.41 14.38 8.86
N SER A 48 -12.87 13.50 9.69
CA SER A 48 -13.63 12.44 10.38
C SER A 48 -13.51 12.61 11.88
N THR A 49 -14.65 12.52 12.55
CA THR A 49 -14.79 12.45 14.02
C THR A 49 -15.73 11.32 14.39
N GLN A 50 -15.76 10.91 15.64
CA GLN A 50 -16.68 9.88 16.11
C GLN A 50 -18.16 10.21 15.82
N ALA A 51 -18.53 11.50 15.92
CA ALA A 51 -19.90 11.97 15.68
C ALA A 51 -20.26 12.14 14.21
N GLY A 52 -19.27 12.21 13.34
CA GLY A 52 -19.48 12.45 11.91
C GLY A 52 -18.24 12.13 11.08
N PRO A 53 -18.12 10.88 10.61
CA PRO A 53 -17.03 10.51 9.73
C PRO A 53 -17.22 11.10 8.33
N TRP A 54 -16.09 11.43 7.68
CA TRP A 54 -15.99 11.83 6.28
C TRP A 54 -16.84 13.06 5.92
N ARG A 55 -16.63 14.18 6.62
CA ARG A 55 -17.30 15.44 6.35
C ARG A 55 -16.37 16.44 5.70
N GLU A 56 -16.83 17.16 4.70
CA GLU A 56 -16.13 18.33 4.18
C GLU A 56 -16.30 19.52 5.15
N LEU A 57 -15.18 20.18 5.44
CA LEU A 57 -15.12 21.37 6.28
C LEU A 57 -14.68 22.59 5.44
N PRO A 58 -15.15 23.79 5.78
CA PRO A 58 -14.70 25.00 5.12
C PRO A 58 -13.26 25.35 5.50
N ALA A 59 -12.48 25.82 4.52
CA ALA A 59 -11.16 26.41 4.74
C ALA A 59 -11.07 27.73 3.99
N THR A 60 -10.51 28.75 4.65
CA THR A 60 -10.31 30.07 4.04
C THR A 60 -8.83 30.26 3.70
N VAL A 61 -8.53 30.40 2.42
CA VAL A 61 -7.19 30.69 1.94
C VAL A 61 -6.89 32.19 2.08
N LEU A 62 -5.73 32.51 2.63
CA LEU A 62 -5.18 33.86 2.76
C LEU A 62 -4.08 34.02 1.71
N LEU A 63 -4.15 35.08 0.90
CA LEU A 63 -3.18 35.37 -0.15
C LEU A 63 -1.93 36.13 0.36
N GLN A 64 -1.83 36.37 1.66
CA GLN A 64 -0.66 36.96 2.30
C GLN A 64 -0.31 36.14 3.54
N PRO A 65 0.99 35.89 3.80
CA PRO A 65 1.39 35.20 5.02
C PRO A 65 0.89 36.03 6.21
N PRO A 66 0.26 35.38 7.19
CA PRO A 66 -0.06 36.05 8.43
C PRO A 66 1.24 36.51 9.10
N GLY A 67 1.18 37.60 9.90
CA GLY A 67 2.30 38.06 10.70
C GLY A 67 2.86 37.02 11.66
N ALA A 68 3.58 37.37 12.68
CA ALA A 68 4.12 36.46 13.70
C ALA A 68 2.98 35.73 14.44
N GLU A 69 2.50 34.60 13.86
CA GLU A 69 1.46 33.76 14.46
C GLU A 69 2.08 32.57 15.21
N SER A 70 1.40 32.16 16.29
CA SER A 70 1.63 30.90 16.94
C SER A 70 0.92 29.76 16.16
N ASN A 71 1.34 28.52 16.36
CA ASN A 71 0.72 27.32 15.77
C ASN A 71 0.81 27.25 14.23
N VAL A 72 1.98 27.51 13.66
CA VAL A 72 2.20 27.46 12.21
C VAL A 72 2.68 26.06 11.80
N VAL A 73 1.98 25.47 10.83
CA VAL A 73 2.41 24.26 10.10
C VAL A 73 2.89 24.71 8.72
N ARG A 74 4.16 24.44 8.42
CA ARG A 74 4.78 24.79 7.13
C ARG A 74 5.04 23.55 6.31
N LEU A 75 4.58 23.58 5.06
CA LEU A 75 4.93 22.58 4.06
C LEU A 75 6.21 23.02 3.33
N ASP A 76 7.09 22.06 3.09
CA ASP A 76 8.29 22.22 2.28
C ASP A 76 8.30 21.21 1.12
N PRO A 77 7.68 21.55 -0.02
CA PRO A 77 7.64 20.68 -1.18
C PRO A 77 9.00 20.45 -1.86
N ALA A 78 10.02 21.27 -1.51
CA ALA A 78 11.38 21.12 -2.06
C ALA A 78 12.14 19.97 -1.38
N THR A 79 11.85 19.68 -0.12
CA THR A 79 12.40 18.53 0.58
C THR A 79 11.56 17.30 0.27
N VAL A 80 12.17 16.30 -0.40
CA VAL A 80 11.50 15.10 -0.88
C VAL A 80 12.10 13.86 -0.22
N TYR A 81 11.23 12.94 0.20
CA TYR A 81 11.59 11.66 0.81
C TYR A 81 11.14 10.48 -0.07
N GLN A 82 10.64 9.41 0.54
CA GLN A 82 10.23 8.20 -0.18
C GLN A 82 8.99 8.43 -1.07
N THR A 83 8.89 7.56 -2.09
CA THR A 83 7.69 7.44 -2.93
C THR A 83 6.68 6.51 -2.27
N ILE A 84 5.40 6.85 -2.38
CA ILE A 84 4.28 6.04 -1.92
C ILE A 84 3.88 5.06 -3.03
N ASP A 85 4.01 3.77 -2.75
CA ASP A 85 3.56 2.69 -3.64
C ASP A 85 2.05 2.46 -3.50
N GLY A 86 1.50 2.62 -2.28
CA GLY A 86 0.06 2.60 -2.06
C GLY A 86 -0.40 2.05 -0.72
N PHE A 87 -1.71 1.82 -0.65
CA PHE A 87 -2.42 1.38 0.56
C PHE A 87 -3.33 0.20 0.23
N GLY A 88 -3.57 -0.67 1.22
CA GLY A 88 -4.43 -1.82 1.03
C GLY A 88 -4.66 -2.65 2.29
N GLY A 89 -5.05 -3.89 2.07
CA GLY A 89 -5.26 -4.85 3.14
C GLY A 89 -4.99 -6.28 2.70
N CYS A 90 -5.24 -7.24 3.56
CA CYS A 90 -5.02 -8.64 3.26
C CYS A 90 -6.30 -9.34 2.84
N PHE A 91 -6.23 -10.11 1.75
CA PHE A 91 -7.26 -11.07 1.37
C PHE A 91 -7.21 -12.28 2.31
N ASN A 92 -8.36 -12.78 2.73
CA ASN A 92 -8.47 -14.03 3.48
C ASN A 92 -9.80 -14.73 3.20
N GLU A 93 -9.90 -16.03 3.54
CA GLU A 93 -11.07 -16.84 3.22
C GLU A 93 -12.31 -16.42 4.01
N LEU A 94 -12.18 -16.14 5.32
CA LEU A 94 -13.32 -15.72 6.15
C LEU A 94 -13.85 -14.34 5.74
N GLY A 95 -13.01 -13.48 5.18
CA GLY A 95 -13.43 -12.20 4.59
C GLY A 95 -14.26 -12.41 3.31
N TRP A 96 -13.87 -13.38 2.47
CA TRP A 96 -14.67 -13.75 1.32
C TRP A 96 -16.02 -14.32 1.74
N ASP A 97 -16.06 -15.20 2.75
CA ASP A 97 -17.30 -15.78 3.26
C ASP A 97 -18.24 -14.71 3.81
N ALA A 98 -17.70 -13.72 4.53
CA ALA A 98 -18.47 -12.58 5.00
C ALA A 98 -19.05 -11.77 3.84
N LEU A 99 -18.24 -11.50 2.80
CA LEU A 99 -18.70 -10.79 1.61
C LEU A 99 -19.80 -11.55 0.87
N GLN A 100 -19.67 -12.88 0.76
CA GLN A 100 -20.67 -13.74 0.10
C GLN A 100 -22.00 -13.83 0.86
N ALA A 101 -22.06 -13.40 2.12
CA ALA A 101 -23.33 -13.28 2.85
C ALA A 101 -24.23 -12.16 2.31
N LEU A 102 -23.68 -11.21 1.56
CA LEU A 102 -24.41 -10.11 0.91
C LEU A 102 -24.96 -10.56 -0.46
N ASP A 103 -26.02 -9.87 -0.90
CA ASP A 103 -26.46 -9.94 -2.30
C ASP A 103 -25.43 -9.26 -3.24
N PRO A 104 -25.55 -9.42 -4.56
CA PRO A 104 -24.60 -8.82 -5.50
C PRO A 104 -24.47 -7.30 -5.38
N ALA A 105 -25.52 -6.58 -5.02
CA ALA A 105 -25.47 -5.12 -4.84
C ALA A 105 -24.71 -4.73 -3.57
N GLY A 106 -24.91 -5.46 -2.48
CA GLY A 106 -24.15 -5.31 -1.25
C GLY A 106 -22.67 -5.65 -1.43
N GLN A 107 -22.35 -6.75 -2.14
CA GLN A 107 -20.97 -7.10 -2.48
C GLN A 107 -20.28 -5.99 -3.28
N ALA A 108 -20.97 -5.46 -4.30
CA ALA A 108 -20.47 -4.33 -5.09
C ALA A 108 -20.22 -3.08 -4.23
N THR A 109 -21.10 -2.79 -3.28
CA THR A 109 -20.97 -1.66 -2.35
C THR A 109 -19.74 -1.82 -1.47
N ALA A 110 -19.52 -2.99 -0.86
CA ALA A 110 -18.37 -3.26 -0.01
C ALA A 110 -17.05 -3.19 -0.80
N LEU A 111 -16.98 -3.82 -1.98
CA LEU A 111 -15.80 -3.81 -2.83
C LEU A 111 -15.48 -2.41 -3.35
N LYS A 112 -16.50 -1.66 -3.77
CA LYS A 112 -16.35 -0.27 -4.20
C LYS A 112 -15.81 0.61 -3.07
N ALA A 113 -16.29 0.43 -1.84
CA ALA A 113 -15.81 1.18 -0.69
C ALA A 113 -14.29 0.98 -0.44
N LEU A 114 -13.76 -0.21 -0.71
CA LEU A 114 -12.34 -0.52 -0.51
C LEU A 114 -11.48 -0.17 -1.73
N PHE A 115 -11.91 -0.51 -2.95
CA PHE A 115 -11.03 -0.55 -4.12
C PHE A 115 -11.25 0.58 -5.13
N ASP A 116 -12.46 1.15 -5.21
CA ASP A 116 -12.75 2.24 -6.14
C ASP A 116 -12.06 3.55 -5.71
N ALA A 117 -11.73 4.40 -6.68
CA ALA A 117 -11.10 5.70 -6.43
C ALA A 117 -11.95 6.62 -5.52
N SER A 118 -13.26 6.44 -5.46
CA SER A 118 -14.16 7.15 -4.55
C SER A 118 -14.18 6.60 -3.12
N GLY A 119 -13.64 5.39 -2.93
CA GLY A 119 -13.48 4.69 -1.66
C GLY A 119 -12.09 4.88 -1.04
N CYS A 120 -11.55 3.79 -0.49
CA CYS A 120 -10.17 3.76 0.02
C CYS A 120 -9.12 3.70 -1.10
N ASN A 121 -9.52 3.45 -2.36
CA ASN A 121 -8.61 3.36 -3.50
C ASN A 121 -7.45 2.37 -3.28
N PHE A 122 -7.72 1.21 -2.67
CA PHE A 122 -6.70 0.21 -2.43
C PHE A 122 -6.09 -0.28 -3.74
N ASN A 123 -4.77 -0.15 -3.84
CA ASN A 123 -4.02 -0.45 -5.07
C ASN A 123 -2.90 -1.46 -4.86
N ILE A 124 -2.57 -1.82 -3.61
CA ILE A 124 -1.60 -2.86 -3.27
C ILE A 124 -2.17 -3.68 -2.12
N CYS A 125 -2.24 -5.01 -2.27
CA CYS A 125 -2.84 -5.89 -1.28
C CYS A 125 -1.99 -7.14 -1.04
N ARG A 126 -2.18 -7.72 0.14
CA ARG A 126 -1.52 -8.93 0.60
C ARG A 126 -2.39 -10.16 0.36
N ALA A 127 -1.77 -11.28 -0.01
CA ALA A 127 -2.41 -12.58 -0.10
C ALA A 127 -1.64 -13.62 0.71
N PRO A 128 -2.31 -14.49 1.48
CA PRO A 128 -1.64 -15.61 2.13
C PRO A 128 -1.29 -16.69 1.10
N MET A 129 -0.19 -17.37 1.30
CA MET A 129 0.19 -18.58 0.59
C MET A 129 -0.22 -19.80 1.44
N GLY A 130 -1.48 -20.23 1.34
CA GLY A 130 -2.04 -21.32 2.15
C GLY A 130 -2.55 -20.87 3.52
N ALA A 131 -2.34 -21.72 4.54
CA ALA A 131 -2.84 -21.54 5.89
C ALA A 131 -2.48 -20.19 6.50
N ASN A 132 -3.47 -19.53 7.13
CA ASN A 132 -3.35 -18.29 7.88
C ASN A 132 -4.41 -18.24 8.99
N ASP A 133 -4.45 -17.15 9.79
CA ASP A 133 -5.38 -16.98 10.90
C ASP A 133 -6.85 -17.01 10.48
N PHE A 134 -7.16 -16.48 9.30
CA PHE A 134 -8.52 -16.33 8.76
C PHE A 134 -8.78 -17.25 7.56
N ALA A 135 -8.05 -18.36 7.45
CA ALA A 135 -8.44 -19.47 6.60
C ALA A 135 -9.60 -20.27 7.27
N ARG A 136 -10.47 -20.90 6.48
CA ARG A 136 -11.57 -21.78 6.99
C ARG A 136 -11.02 -22.93 7.81
N ASP A 137 -9.93 -23.51 7.35
CA ASP A 137 -9.08 -24.52 7.97
C ASP A 137 -7.66 -24.38 7.41
N TRP A 138 -6.67 -24.99 8.03
CA TRP A 138 -5.29 -24.85 7.59
C TRP A 138 -4.94 -25.83 6.48
N TYR A 139 -4.26 -25.33 5.46
CA TYR A 139 -3.90 -26.08 4.25
C TYR A 139 -2.60 -25.54 3.65
N SER A 140 -2.01 -26.32 2.77
CA SER A 140 -0.96 -25.89 1.86
C SER A 140 -1.29 -26.29 0.43
N PHE A 141 -0.46 -25.88 -0.51
CA PHE A 141 -0.65 -26.26 -1.91
C PHE A 141 -0.07 -27.64 -2.25
N ASP A 142 0.61 -28.29 -1.29
CA ASP A 142 1.10 -29.66 -1.42
C ASP A 142 1.14 -30.36 -0.06
N GLU A 143 0.14 -31.19 0.21
CA GLU A 143 0.01 -31.95 1.45
C GLU A 143 0.68 -33.32 1.40
N THR A 144 1.37 -33.66 0.30
CA THR A 144 1.97 -34.98 0.11
C THR A 144 3.37 -35.05 0.74
N PRO A 145 3.57 -35.77 1.83
CA PRO A 145 4.88 -35.89 2.47
C PRO A 145 5.94 -36.43 1.52
N GLY A 146 7.04 -35.71 1.38
CA GLY A 146 8.18 -36.11 0.54
C GLY A 146 8.00 -35.86 -0.96
N ASP A 147 6.96 -35.14 -1.39
CA ASP A 147 6.84 -34.70 -2.79
C ASP A 147 7.76 -33.52 -3.10
N TYR A 148 9.05 -33.76 -3.05
CA TYR A 148 10.09 -32.75 -3.33
C TYR A 148 10.03 -32.20 -4.78
N ALA A 149 9.40 -32.93 -5.70
CA ALA A 149 9.19 -32.51 -7.08
C ALA A 149 7.93 -31.64 -7.23
N MET A 150 7.15 -31.46 -6.16
CA MET A 150 5.87 -30.71 -6.19
C MET A 150 4.92 -31.23 -7.29
N THR A 151 4.85 -32.54 -7.47
CA THR A 151 4.00 -33.18 -8.48
C THR A 151 2.52 -32.99 -8.15
N ASN A 152 2.20 -33.00 -6.86
CA ASN A 152 0.84 -32.82 -6.32
C ASN A 152 0.51 -31.36 -5.95
N PHE A 153 1.38 -30.41 -6.30
CA PHE A 153 1.11 -29.00 -6.05
C PHE A 153 -0.18 -28.53 -6.73
N SER A 154 -1.07 -27.90 -5.97
CA SER A 154 -2.36 -27.44 -6.48
C SER A 154 -2.89 -26.23 -5.74
N ILE A 155 -3.29 -25.17 -6.47
CA ILE A 155 -4.02 -24.01 -5.96
C ILE A 155 -5.55 -24.18 -6.09
N ALA A 156 -6.05 -25.41 -6.20
CA ALA A 156 -7.47 -25.69 -6.45
C ALA A 156 -8.38 -25.02 -5.40
N ARG A 157 -7.96 -24.96 -4.13
CA ARG A 157 -8.68 -24.28 -3.07
C ARG A 157 -8.76 -22.77 -3.29
N ASP A 158 -7.66 -22.13 -3.64
CA ASP A 158 -7.63 -20.69 -3.88
C ASP A 158 -8.51 -20.30 -5.08
N ARG A 159 -8.65 -21.17 -6.08
CA ARG A 159 -9.57 -20.98 -7.20
C ARG A 159 -11.03 -20.86 -6.79
N THR A 160 -11.40 -21.33 -5.61
CA THR A 160 -12.78 -21.27 -5.10
C THR A 160 -13.02 -20.12 -4.13
N VAL A 161 -11.96 -19.47 -3.61
CA VAL A 161 -12.07 -18.45 -2.57
C VAL A 161 -11.22 -17.21 -2.84
N LEU A 162 -9.90 -17.31 -2.72
CA LEU A 162 -9.01 -16.15 -2.78
C LEU A 162 -8.95 -15.54 -4.19
N ILE A 163 -8.86 -16.35 -5.22
CA ILE A 163 -8.79 -15.90 -6.61
C ILE A 163 -10.07 -15.19 -7.05
N PRO A 164 -11.30 -15.71 -6.79
CA PRO A 164 -12.54 -14.98 -7.01
C PRO A 164 -12.60 -13.65 -6.25
N TYR A 165 -12.13 -13.59 -4.98
CA TYR A 165 -12.11 -12.38 -4.20
C TYR A 165 -11.20 -11.31 -4.84
N MET A 166 -9.98 -11.70 -5.22
CA MET A 166 -9.04 -10.79 -5.91
C MET A 166 -9.60 -10.32 -7.26
N LYS A 167 -10.18 -11.21 -8.06
CA LYS A 167 -10.79 -10.85 -9.35
C LYS A 167 -11.97 -9.91 -9.18
N ALA A 168 -12.78 -10.07 -8.12
CA ALA A 168 -13.86 -9.14 -7.79
C ALA A 168 -13.32 -7.75 -7.39
N ALA A 169 -12.24 -7.69 -6.63
CA ALA A 169 -11.55 -6.44 -6.30
C ALA A 169 -10.97 -5.75 -7.54
N MET A 170 -10.37 -6.51 -8.45
CA MET A 170 -9.78 -6.01 -9.70
C MET A 170 -10.79 -5.39 -10.66
N GLN A 171 -12.09 -5.64 -10.50
CA GLN A 171 -13.13 -4.94 -11.27
C GLN A 171 -13.20 -3.45 -10.91
N TYR A 172 -12.84 -3.08 -9.69
CA TYR A 172 -12.80 -1.70 -9.20
C TYR A 172 -11.40 -1.09 -9.23
N GLN A 173 -10.36 -1.94 -9.11
CA GLN A 173 -8.95 -1.54 -9.20
C GLN A 173 -8.21 -2.44 -10.19
N PRO A 174 -8.29 -2.16 -11.50
CA PRO A 174 -7.68 -3.02 -12.54
C PRO A 174 -6.16 -3.16 -12.45
N ARG A 175 -5.50 -2.22 -11.75
CA ARG A 175 -4.04 -2.23 -11.54
C ARG A 175 -3.66 -2.67 -10.12
N LEU A 176 -4.53 -3.42 -9.44
CA LEU A 176 -4.27 -3.93 -8.11
C LEU A 176 -2.99 -4.77 -8.09
N ALA A 177 -1.99 -4.32 -7.37
CA ALA A 177 -0.79 -5.10 -7.08
C ALA A 177 -1.07 -6.06 -5.92
N VAL A 178 -0.75 -7.34 -6.10
CA VAL A 178 -0.91 -8.36 -5.05
C VAL A 178 0.43 -8.98 -4.75
N TRP A 179 0.76 -9.12 -3.46
CA TRP A 179 1.96 -9.81 -3.01
C TRP A 179 1.62 -10.97 -2.09
N GLY A 180 2.45 -12.03 -2.13
CA GLY A 180 2.22 -13.27 -1.42
C GLY A 180 3.19 -13.51 -0.28
N VAL A 181 2.71 -14.14 0.82
CA VAL A 181 3.54 -14.54 1.95
C VAL A 181 2.93 -15.78 2.64
N PRO A 182 3.73 -16.82 2.95
CA PRO A 182 3.29 -17.94 3.74
C PRO A 182 3.38 -17.65 5.25
N TRP A 183 2.38 -18.08 6.01
CA TRP A 183 2.49 -18.23 7.47
C TRP A 183 3.22 -19.52 7.83
N CYS A 184 3.02 -20.54 7.01
CA CYS A 184 3.57 -21.86 7.22
C CYS A 184 3.84 -22.52 5.87
N PRO A 185 5.00 -23.16 5.67
CA PRO A 185 5.19 -24.07 4.54
C PRO A 185 4.32 -25.31 4.70
N PRO A 186 4.23 -26.19 3.70
CA PRO A 186 3.64 -27.51 3.88
C PRO A 186 4.12 -28.17 5.16
N ALA A 187 3.23 -28.71 5.99
CA ALA A 187 3.56 -29.20 7.32
C ALA A 187 4.69 -30.22 7.32
N TRP A 188 4.79 -31.08 6.29
CA TRP A 188 5.84 -32.09 6.15
C TRP A 188 7.25 -31.50 5.92
N MET A 189 7.36 -30.25 5.51
CA MET A 189 8.66 -29.54 5.39
C MET A 189 9.16 -28.97 6.71
N LYS A 190 8.38 -29.05 7.79
CA LYS A 190 8.75 -28.54 9.11
C LYS A 190 9.31 -29.62 10.02
N SER A 191 10.11 -29.18 11.00
CA SER A 191 10.75 -30.06 11.98
C SER A 191 9.76 -30.86 12.84
N ASN A 192 8.56 -30.29 13.07
CA ASN A 192 7.50 -30.89 13.90
C ASN A 192 6.37 -31.53 13.08
N GLY A 193 6.38 -31.44 11.75
CA GLY A 193 5.35 -32.00 10.87
C GLY A 193 3.95 -31.40 11.07
N ALA A 194 3.84 -30.18 11.61
CA ALA A 194 2.56 -29.54 11.95
C ALA A 194 2.49 -28.09 11.47
N TYR A 195 1.27 -27.55 11.28
CA TYR A 195 1.10 -26.13 10.92
C TYR A 195 1.52 -25.18 12.04
N LYS A 196 1.23 -25.54 13.29
CA LYS A 196 1.56 -24.71 14.46
C LYS A 196 3.01 -24.87 14.85
N GLY A 197 3.66 -23.76 15.24
CA GLY A 197 5.04 -23.74 15.75
C GLY A 197 6.03 -24.48 14.85
N GLY A 198 7.20 -24.84 15.39
CA GLY A 198 8.25 -25.56 14.68
C GLY A 198 9.05 -24.70 13.71
N ASN A 199 10.15 -25.26 13.22
CA ASN A 199 11.10 -24.60 12.34
C ASN A 199 11.06 -25.25 10.95
N MET A 200 11.48 -24.52 9.94
CA MET A 200 11.76 -25.08 8.62
C MET A 200 12.90 -26.11 8.71
N LYS A 201 12.75 -27.24 8.03
CA LYS A 201 13.87 -28.18 7.83
C LYS A 201 14.94 -27.53 6.98
N GLN A 202 16.20 -27.64 7.41
CA GLN A 202 17.33 -26.99 6.76
C GLN A 202 18.12 -27.91 5.80
N ASP A 203 17.59 -29.10 5.51
CA ASP A 203 18.23 -29.98 4.53
C ASP A 203 18.05 -29.44 3.10
N PRO A 204 19.05 -29.63 2.21
CA PRO A 204 19.05 -29.07 0.87
C PRO A 204 17.85 -29.48 0.01
N GLN A 205 17.35 -30.71 0.18
CA GLN A 205 16.23 -31.23 -0.61
C GLN A 205 14.92 -30.51 -0.25
N THR A 206 14.67 -30.29 1.04
CA THR A 206 13.49 -29.56 1.54
C THR A 206 13.54 -28.08 1.12
N LEU A 207 14.70 -27.43 1.24
CA LEU A 207 14.83 -26.03 0.85
C LEU A 207 14.67 -25.83 -0.66
N ALA A 208 15.21 -26.73 -1.49
CA ALA A 208 15.02 -26.71 -2.93
C ALA A 208 13.54 -26.93 -3.32
N ALA A 209 12.85 -27.85 -2.67
CA ALA A 209 11.42 -28.08 -2.87
C ALA A 209 10.58 -26.86 -2.45
N TYR A 210 10.95 -26.18 -1.37
CA TYR A 210 10.26 -24.97 -0.93
C TYR A 210 10.47 -23.80 -1.88
N ALA A 211 11.65 -23.65 -2.45
CA ALA A 211 11.88 -22.67 -3.54
C ALA A 211 11.04 -22.97 -4.78
N LEU A 212 10.88 -24.26 -5.15
CA LEU A 212 9.98 -24.68 -6.22
C LEU A 212 8.51 -24.39 -5.89
N TYR A 213 8.09 -24.54 -4.63
CA TYR A 213 6.75 -24.19 -4.15
C TYR A 213 6.42 -22.72 -4.43
N PHE A 214 7.32 -21.78 -4.15
CA PHE A 214 7.18 -20.36 -4.49
C PHE A 214 7.08 -20.13 -6.00
N SER A 215 7.97 -20.76 -6.77
CA SER A 215 7.96 -20.63 -8.22
C SER A 215 6.63 -21.08 -8.82
N LYS A 216 6.14 -22.25 -8.40
CA LYS A 216 4.84 -22.78 -8.85
C LYS A 216 3.66 -21.91 -8.42
N TYR A 217 3.69 -21.36 -7.21
CA TYR A 217 2.66 -20.44 -6.73
C TYR A 217 2.55 -19.21 -7.64
N VAL A 218 3.66 -18.53 -7.92
CA VAL A 218 3.67 -17.35 -8.79
C VAL A 218 3.17 -17.70 -10.20
N GLN A 219 3.63 -18.82 -10.77
CA GLN A 219 3.21 -19.27 -12.10
C GLN A 219 1.72 -19.63 -12.14
N ALA A 220 1.21 -20.33 -11.12
CA ALA A 220 -0.19 -20.72 -11.04
C ALA A 220 -1.13 -19.51 -10.91
N TYR A 221 -0.78 -18.51 -10.10
CA TYR A 221 -1.53 -17.27 -10.00
C TYR A 221 -1.50 -16.46 -11.29
N ARG A 222 -0.36 -16.42 -11.99
CA ARG A 222 -0.25 -15.80 -13.32
C ARG A 222 -1.18 -16.46 -14.33
N GLN A 223 -1.31 -17.80 -14.32
CA GLN A 223 -2.25 -18.53 -15.18
C GLN A 223 -3.72 -18.17 -14.89
N GLU A 224 -4.02 -17.79 -13.65
CA GLU A 224 -5.34 -17.26 -13.26
C GLU A 224 -5.55 -15.79 -13.62
N GLY A 225 -4.56 -15.12 -14.24
CA GLY A 225 -4.61 -13.71 -14.59
C GLY A 225 -4.25 -12.77 -13.44
N ILE A 226 -3.65 -13.28 -12.36
CA ILE A 226 -3.17 -12.49 -11.23
C ILE A 226 -1.63 -12.44 -11.29
N ASN A 227 -1.09 -11.31 -11.73
CA ASN A 227 0.35 -11.09 -11.71
C ASN A 227 0.78 -10.62 -10.32
N LEU A 228 1.46 -11.51 -9.59
CA LEU A 228 1.97 -11.16 -8.27
C LEU A 228 3.08 -10.12 -8.38
N TYR A 229 2.94 -9.04 -7.61
CA TYR A 229 3.91 -7.96 -7.50
C TYR A 229 5.19 -8.42 -6.80
N ALA A 230 5.03 -9.16 -5.69
CA ALA A 230 6.14 -9.61 -4.86
C ALA A 230 5.81 -10.89 -4.10
N VAL A 231 6.87 -11.53 -3.57
CA VAL A 231 6.76 -12.57 -2.56
C VAL A 231 7.68 -12.24 -1.39
N HIS A 232 7.23 -12.61 -0.17
CA HIS A 232 8.01 -12.56 1.05
C HIS A 232 8.26 -13.99 1.56
N PRO A 233 9.42 -14.32 2.12
CA PRO A 233 9.77 -15.69 2.47
C PRO A 233 8.95 -16.27 3.62
N GLN A 234 8.55 -15.44 4.60
CA GLN A 234 7.86 -15.91 5.80
C GLN A 234 7.12 -14.79 6.52
N ASN A 235 5.89 -15.08 6.96
CA ASN A 235 5.18 -14.25 7.93
C ASN A 235 5.77 -14.47 9.33
N GLU A 236 6.14 -13.38 10.02
CA GLU A 236 6.58 -13.39 11.42
C GLU A 236 7.64 -14.47 11.75
N PRO A 237 8.81 -14.46 11.12
CA PRO A 237 9.78 -15.56 11.20
C PRO A 237 10.30 -15.85 12.59
N LYS A 238 10.18 -14.90 13.55
CA LYS A 238 10.62 -15.08 14.94
C LYS A 238 9.67 -15.94 15.77
N TYR A 239 8.38 -15.87 15.47
CA TYR A 239 7.38 -16.51 16.31
C TYR A 239 7.39 -18.03 16.16
N ASN A 240 7.37 -18.71 17.31
CA ASN A 240 7.31 -20.16 17.43
C ASN A 240 6.38 -20.53 18.59
N ASN A 241 5.14 -20.02 18.53
CA ASN A 241 4.11 -20.43 19.48
C ASN A 241 3.26 -21.57 18.89
N ASN A 242 2.43 -22.18 19.70
CA ASN A 242 1.62 -23.32 19.27
C ASN A 242 0.13 -22.95 19.12
N VAL A 243 -0.16 -21.75 18.56
CA VAL A 243 -1.50 -21.19 18.50
C VAL A 243 -2.05 -21.17 17.08
N TYR A 244 -1.32 -20.60 16.13
CA TYR A 244 -1.73 -20.41 14.73
C TYR A 244 -0.66 -20.92 13.74
N PRO A 245 -0.92 -20.97 12.44
CA PRO A 245 0.06 -21.40 11.46
C PRO A 245 1.32 -20.56 11.52
N GLN A 246 2.48 -21.18 11.71
CA GLN A 246 3.76 -20.51 11.87
C GLN A 246 4.91 -21.37 11.41
N CYS A 247 6.03 -20.74 11.09
CA CYS A 247 7.31 -21.42 10.89
C CYS A 247 8.43 -20.48 11.33
N ALA A 248 9.19 -20.90 12.33
CA ALA A 248 10.32 -20.10 12.79
C ALA A 248 11.54 -20.27 11.89
N TRP A 249 12.20 -19.12 11.66
CA TRP A 249 13.45 -18.98 10.94
C TRP A 249 14.31 -17.95 11.66
N ASN A 250 15.62 -18.12 11.65
CA ASN A 250 16.53 -17.01 11.94
C ASN A 250 16.97 -16.31 10.64
N GLY A 251 17.58 -15.14 10.76
CA GLY A 251 17.96 -14.34 9.59
C GLY A 251 19.00 -15.01 8.70
N GLN A 252 19.89 -15.83 9.29
CA GLN A 252 20.90 -16.58 8.54
C GLN A 252 20.26 -17.70 7.71
N GLU A 253 19.29 -18.42 8.28
CA GLU A 253 18.52 -19.44 7.56
C GLU A 253 17.74 -18.83 6.41
N ILE A 254 17.11 -17.66 6.63
CA ILE A 254 16.42 -16.92 5.58
C ILE A 254 17.41 -16.50 4.48
N ASN A 255 18.58 -15.96 4.84
CA ASN A 255 19.58 -15.57 3.84
C ASN A 255 20.05 -16.77 3.00
N VAL A 256 20.35 -17.91 3.63
CA VAL A 256 20.74 -19.15 2.92
C VAL A 256 19.60 -19.59 1.98
N PHE A 257 18.36 -19.60 2.44
CA PHE A 257 17.21 -19.94 1.60
C PHE A 257 17.06 -18.99 0.39
N LEU A 258 17.17 -17.69 0.62
CA LEU A 258 17.09 -16.69 -0.45
C LEU A 258 18.23 -16.85 -1.44
N ARG A 259 19.48 -16.88 -0.96
CA ARG A 259 20.69 -16.87 -1.78
C ARG A 259 20.87 -18.14 -2.59
N ASP A 260 20.71 -19.29 -1.94
CA ASP A 260 21.13 -20.58 -2.51
C ASP A 260 19.97 -21.34 -3.17
N TYR A 261 18.71 -20.99 -2.86
CA TYR A 261 17.53 -21.73 -3.35
C TYR A 261 16.51 -20.84 -4.05
N LEU A 262 15.91 -19.84 -3.39
CA LEU A 262 14.76 -19.13 -3.95
C LEU A 262 15.14 -18.26 -5.15
N LEU A 263 16.11 -17.37 -5.00
CA LEU A 263 16.53 -16.47 -6.09
C LEU A 263 17.06 -17.23 -7.30
N PRO A 264 17.93 -18.26 -7.16
CA PRO A 264 18.34 -19.10 -8.27
C PRO A 264 17.16 -19.83 -8.94
N ARG A 265 16.21 -20.33 -8.14
CA ARG A 265 15.04 -21.05 -8.65
C ARG A 265 14.13 -20.15 -9.49
N LEU A 266 13.78 -18.98 -9.00
CA LEU A 266 12.96 -18.02 -9.74
C LEU A 266 13.62 -17.64 -11.07
N LYS A 267 14.93 -17.43 -11.05
CA LYS A 267 15.70 -17.15 -12.27
C LYS A 267 15.70 -18.35 -13.24
N GLN A 268 15.92 -19.55 -12.75
CA GLN A 268 15.89 -20.79 -13.56
C GLN A 268 14.55 -20.99 -14.24
N ASP A 269 13.45 -20.75 -13.52
CA ASP A 269 12.10 -20.94 -14.03
C ASP A 269 11.57 -19.73 -14.83
N ASN A 270 12.40 -18.70 -14.99
CA ASN A 270 12.04 -17.44 -15.66
C ASN A 270 10.79 -16.78 -15.04
N VAL A 271 10.73 -16.78 -13.70
CA VAL A 271 9.64 -16.18 -12.91
C VAL A 271 10.06 -14.76 -12.51
N ASP A 272 9.43 -13.78 -13.16
CA ASP A 272 9.60 -12.37 -12.83
C ASP A 272 8.65 -11.97 -11.70
N VAL A 273 9.20 -11.81 -10.50
CA VAL A 273 8.51 -11.37 -9.28
C VAL A 273 9.54 -10.74 -8.34
N GLN A 274 9.15 -9.67 -7.65
CA GLN A 274 10.03 -9.06 -6.64
C GLN A 274 10.14 -10.00 -5.42
N VAL A 275 11.33 -10.03 -4.82
CA VAL A 275 11.55 -10.69 -3.55
C VAL A 275 11.82 -9.63 -2.49
N TRP A 276 11.03 -9.65 -1.43
CA TRP A 276 11.17 -8.77 -0.29
C TRP A 276 11.57 -9.58 0.93
N LEU A 277 12.26 -8.96 1.87
CA LEU A 277 12.55 -9.56 3.17
C LEU A 277 11.40 -9.30 4.14
N GLY A 278 11.05 -10.28 4.95
CA GLY A 278 9.99 -10.14 5.98
C GLY A 278 8.79 -11.03 5.68
N THR A 279 7.73 -10.95 6.45
CA THR A 279 7.27 -9.79 7.24
C THR A 279 7.78 -9.85 8.70
N ILE A 280 8.46 -8.82 9.14
CA ILE A 280 9.24 -8.82 10.39
C ILE A 280 8.47 -8.05 11.47
N VAL A 281 8.38 -8.64 12.67
CA VAL A 281 7.74 -8.05 13.86
C VAL A 281 8.79 -7.73 14.91
N ASN A 282 8.87 -6.48 15.33
CA ASN A 282 9.65 -6.01 16.50
C ASN A 282 11.13 -6.41 16.53
N GLU A 283 11.80 -6.57 15.38
CA GLU A 283 13.13 -7.12 15.44
C GLU A 283 14.22 -6.16 15.07
N ASN A 284 15.37 -6.42 15.67
CA ASN A 284 16.57 -5.68 15.36
C ASN A 284 17.11 -6.04 13.98
N LEU A 285 17.81 -5.10 13.38
CA LEU A 285 18.44 -5.29 12.08
C LEU A 285 19.44 -6.44 12.07
N ALA A 286 20.21 -6.60 13.15
CA ALA A 286 21.32 -7.55 13.20
C ALA A 286 20.87 -8.99 13.02
N ASP A 287 19.72 -9.36 13.59
CA ASP A 287 19.25 -10.74 13.59
C ASP A 287 18.54 -11.14 12.30
N TYR A 288 17.76 -10.23 11.67
CA TYR A 288 16.91 -10.58 10.53
C TYR A 288 17.22 -9.84 9.23
N VAL A 289 17.62 -8.59 9.30
CA VAL A 289 17.81 -7.76 8.11
C VAL A 289 19.25 -7.84 7.61
N ASP A 290 20.21 -7.66 8.48
CA ASP A 290 21.63 -7.63 8.13
C ASP A 290 22.14 -8.92 7.47
N PRO A 291 21.75 -10.14 7.92
CA PRO A 291 22.20 -11.36 7.26
C PRO A 291 21.86 -11.41 5.77
N ALA A 292 20.70 -10.89 5.37
CA ALA A 292 20.28 -10.90 3.97
C ALA A 292 20.71 -9.65 3.20
N LEU A 293 20.48 -8.44 3.74
CA LEU A 293 20.83 -7.21 3.02
C LEU A 293 22.32 -6.91 3.00
N GLY A 294 23.06 -7.39 3.99
CA GLY A 294 24.54 -7.30 4.05
C GLY A 294 25.26 -8.34 3.20
N ASP A 295 24.58 -9.39 2.74
CA ASP A 295 25.16 -10.41 1.88
C ASP A 295 25.34 -9.86 0.44
N ALA A 296 26.54 -10.04 -0.13
CA ALA A 296 26.90 -9.48 -1.43
C ALA A 296 26.10 -10.06 -2.61
N VAL A 297 25.50 -11.23 -2.44
CA VAL A 297 24.70 -11.91 -3.47
C VAL A 297 23.22 -11.64 -3.26
N THR A 298 22.72 -11.80 -2.04
CA THR A 298 21.29 -11.62 -1.70
C THR A 298 20.91 -10.15 -1.69
N GLY A 299 21.67 -9.30 -1.01
CA GLY A 299 21.32 -7.91 -0.77
C GLY A 299 20.91 -7.14 -2.02
N PRO A 300 21.69 -7.15 -3.12
CA PRO A 300 21.32 -6.46 -4.36
C PRO A 300 19.99 -6.93 -4.98
N GLN A 301 19.58 -8.18 -4.75
CA GLN A 301 18.38 -8.78 -5.35
C GLN A 301 17.11 -8.60 -4.51
N ILE A 302 17.22 -8.18 -3.25
CA ILE A 302 16.07 -7.87 -2.39
C ILE A 302 15.57 -6.46 -2.69
N THR A 303 14.30 -6.33 -3.01
CA THR A 303 13.67 -5.04 -3.35
C THR A 303 13.48 -4.16 -2.11
N GLY A 304 13.05 -4.75 -1.01
CA GLY A 304 12.75 -4.02 0.21
C GLY A 304 12.53 -4.92 1.42
N VAL A 305 12.12 -4.30 2.53
CA VAL A 305 11.83 -4.98 3.80
C VAL A 305 10.40 -4.68 4.22
N GLY A 306 9.65 -5.74 4.57
CA GLY A 306 8.33 -5.66 5.15
C GLY A 306 8.38 -5.77 6.67
N TYR A 307 7.82 -4.78 7.35
CA TYR A 307 7.64 -4.76 8.79
C TYR A 307 6.17 -4.80 9.15
N GLN A 308 5.84 -5.35 10.30
CA GLN A 308 4.47 -5.35 10.80
C GLN A 308 4.39 -5.01 12.28
N TRP A 309 3.20 -4.68 12.75
CA TRP A 309 2.92 -4.30 14.14
C TRP A 309 3.80 -3.12 14.60
N GLY A 310 4.59 -3.31 15.64
CA GLY A 310 5.49 -2.30 16.20
C GLY A 310 6.82 -2.11 15.47
N GLY A 311 6.96 -2.60 14.23
CA GLY A 311 8.23 -2.58 13.48
C GLY A 311 8.73 -1.20 13.00
N GLN A 312 7.98 -0.12 13.21
CA GLN A 312 8.32 1.22 12.70
C GLN A 312 9.69 1.74 13.20
N ASP A 313 10.11 1.40 14.41
CA ASP A 313 11.43 1.80 14.92
C ASP A 313 12.55 1.15 14.12
N ALA A 314 12.35 -0.10 13.68
CA ALA A 314 13.28 -0.80 12.81
C ALA A 314 13.30 -0.23 11.38
N MET A 315 12.20 0.36 10.90
CA MET A 315 12.13 1.01 9.57
C MET A 315 13.13 2.15 9.45
N LEU A 316 13.16 3.06 10.42
CA LEU A 316 14.10 4.19 10.40
C LEU A 316 15.56 3.72 10.37
N ALA A 317 15.92 2.77 11.23
CA ALA A 317 17.26 2.22 11.28
C ALA A 317 17.63 1.47 9.98
N THR A 318 16.66 0.76 9.39
CA THR A 318 16.85 0.10 8.09
C THR A 318 17.08 1.11 6.97
N HIS A 319 16.29 2.18 6.90
CA HIS A 319 16.48 3.24 5.93
C HIS A 319 17.86 3.91 6.06
N GLN A 320 18.29 4.19 7.28
CA GLN A 320 19.61 4.78 7.53
C GLN A 320 20.76 3.89 7.07
N LYS A 321 20.65 2.59 7.28
CA LYS A 321 21.70 1.62 6.91
C LYS A 321 21.63 1.18 5.45
N TYR A 322 20.41 1.06 4.90
CA TYR A 322 20.14 0.58 3.55
C TYR A 322 19.20 1.53 2.79
N PRO A 323 19.63 2.78 2.51
CA PRO A 323 18.74 3.83 2.01
C PRO A 323 18.14 3.54 0.62
N GLY A 324 18.75 2.62 -0.14
CA GLY A 324 18.21 2.19 -1.45
C GLY A 324 17.11 1.15 -1.37
N LYS A 325 16.75 0.65 -0.17
CA LYS A 325 15.71 -0.37 0.00
C LYS A 325 14.36 0.27 0.29
N LYS A 326 13.31 -0.26 -0.36
CA LYS A 326 11.94 0.11 -0.05
C LYS A 326 11.52 -0.46 1.30
N LEU A 327 10.62 0.23 1.98
CA LEU A 327 10.04 -0.24 3.24
C LEU A 327 8.52 -0.30 3.14
N MET A 328 7.93 -1.27 3.82
CA MET A 328 6.48 -1.50 3.82
C MET A 328 6.01 -1.86 5.22
N GLN A 329 4.91 -1.25 5.68
CA GLN A 329 4.12 -1.81 6.77
C GLN A 329 3.20 -2.88 6.18
N THR A 330 3.42 -4.13 6.58
CA THR A 330 2.79 -5.31 5.95
C THR A 330 1.56 -5.82 6.68
N GLU A 331 1.39 -5.42 7.94
CA GLU A 331 0.23 -5.81 8.75
C GLU A 331 0.12 -4.89 9.97
N THR A 332 -1.04 -4.26 10.16
CA THR A 332 -1.29 -3.43 11.33
C THR A 332 -1.98 -4.18 12.45
N GLU A 333 -1.96 -3.62 13.64
CA GLU A 333 -2.64 -4.16 14.82
C GLU A 333 -4.16 -4.28 14.62
N CYS A 334 -4.73 -5.34 15.16
CA CYS A 334 -6.13 -5.70 14.98
C CYS A 334 -7.02 -5.47 16.22
N ASN A 335 -6.48 -4.86 17.25
CA ASN A 335 -7.16 -4.25 18.41
C ASN A 335 -8.23 -5.12 19.11
N ASN A 336 -8.10 -6.45 19.06
CA ASN A 336 -8.97 -7.43 19.76
C ASN A 336 -10.48 -7.26 19.47
N GLY A 337 -10.87 -6.75 18.31
CA GLY A 337 -12.25 -6.54 17.90
C GLY A 337 -12.97 -5.43 18.68
N ALA A 338 -12.23 -4.42 19.16
CA ALA A 338 -12.80 -3.32 19.93
C ALA A 338 -13.65 -2.35 19.09
N ASP A 339 -13.37 -2.21 17.79
CA ASP A 339 -14.12 -1.40 16.81
C ASP A 339 -14.47 0.03 17.31
N SER A 340 -13.60 0.61 18.14
CA SER A 340 -13.86 1.92 18.77
C SER A 340 -13.17 3.06 18.01
N TRP A 341 -13.69 4.28 18.16
CA TRP A 341 -13.04 5.47 17.60
C TRP A 341 -11.58 5.62 18.03
N ARG A 342 -11.29 5.24 19.29
CA ARG A 342 -9.92 5.24 19.82
C ARG A 342 -8.99 4.35 18.99
N GLU A 343 -9.46 3.17 18.61
CA GLU A 343 -8.65 2.22 17.81
C GLU A 343 -8.42 2.75 16.38
N GLY A 344 -9.44 3.33 15.76
CA GLY A 344 -9.28 4.02 14.48
C GLY A 344 -8.28 5.17 14.57
N MET A 345 -8.33 6.00 15.61
CA MET A 345 -7.36 7.07 15.85
C MET A 345 -5.94 6.52 16.09
N THR A 346 -5.82 5.37 16.77
CA THR A 346 -4.52 4.69 16.96
C THR A 346 -3.95 4.22 15.63
N THR A 347 -4.76 3.57 14.81
CA THR A 347 -4.36 3.15 13.45
C THR A 347 -3.95 4.36 12.59
N PHE A 348 -4.75 5.43 12.61
CA PHE A 348 -4.46 6.64 11.84
C PHE A 348 -3.13 7.29 12.23
N ARG A 349 -2.85 7.39 13.53
CA ARG A 349 -1.57 7.89 14.04
C ARG A 349 -0.41 7.00 13.62
N LYS A 350 -0.55 5.68 13.75
CA LYS A 350 0.48 4.71 13.32
C LYS A 350 0.78 4.83 11.82
N MET A 351 -0.22 5.02 10.99
CA MET A 351 -0.02 5.26 9.56
C MET A 351 0.81 6.52 9.32
N ILE A 352 0.54 7.62 10.05
CA ILE A 352 1.36 8.84 9.97
C ILE A 352 2.81 8.55 10.39
N ASP A 353 2.99 7.83 11.49
CA ASP A 353 4.31 7.50 12.03
C ASP A 353 5.11 6.61 11.05
N ASP A 354 4.48 5.58 10.48
CA ASP A 354 5.11 4.68 9.51
C ASP A 354 5.52 5.43 8.22
N MET A 355 4.66 6.32 7.70
CA MET A 355 5.02 7.17 6.57
C MET A 355 6.22 8.07 6.91
N ASN A 356 6.28 8.63 8.11
CA ASN A 356 7.42 9.42 8.59
C ASN A 356 8.69 8.58 8.81
N HIS A 357 8.56 7.27 9.02
CA HIS A 357 9.65 6.29 9.10
C HIS A 357 9.94 5.59 7.76
N PHE A 358 9.63 6.25 6.64
CA PHE A 358 9.97 5.84 5.27
C PHE A 358 9.19 4.64 4.72
N ALA A 359 8.07 4.24 5.31
CA ALA A 359 7.19 3.28 4.66
C ALA A 359 6.66 3.85 3.34
N GLY A 360 6.77 3.07 2.26
CA GLY A 360 6.19 3.39 0.95
C GLY A 360 4.78 2.82 0.77
N SER A 361 4.37 1.88 1.63
CA SER A 361 3.03 1.30 1.60
C SER A 361 2.59 0.80 2.97
N TYR A 362 1.27 0.66 3.13
CA TYR A 362 0.65 0.26 4.39
C TYR A 362 -0.51 -0.70 4.16
N MET A 363 -0.51 -1.84 4.88
CA MET A 363 -1.53 -2.88 4.80
C MET A 363 -2.27 -3.01 6.12
N PHE A 364 -3.61 -2.94 6.07
CA PHE A 364 -4.44 -3.37 7.19
C PHE A 364 -4.67 -4.88 7.13
N TRP A 365 -4.70 -5.58 8.28
CA TRP A 365 -4.85 -7.04 8.26
C TRP A 365 -6.19 -7.45 7.64
N ASN A 366 -7.31 -7.19 8.30
CA ASN A 366 -8.60 -7.68 7.85
C ASN A 366 -9.40 -6.60 7.12
N MET A 367 -9.60 -6.75 5.81
CA MET A 367 -10.45 -5.82 5.06
C MET A 367 -11.93 -6.00 5.40
N ILE A 368 -12.41 -7.24 5.39
CA ILE A 368 -13.80 -7.59 5.64
C ILE A 368 -13.85 -8.77 6.60
N LEU A 369 -14.71 -8.71 7.62
CA LEU A 369 -15.07 -9.85 8.47
C LEU A 369 -16.57 -9.87 8.71
N SER A 370 -17.09 -11.01 9.19
CA SER A 370 -18.45 -11.09 9.74
C SER A 370 -18.56 -10.38 11.07
N GLU A 371 -19.77 -10.23 11.58
CA GLU A 371 -20.05 -9.70 12.92
C GLU A 371 -19.31 -10.42 14.05
N LYS A 372 -18.92 -11.68 13.84
CA LYS A 372 -18.16 -12.49 14.79
C LYS A 372 -16.73 -12.00 14.95
N SER A 373 -16.13 -11.50 13.87
CA SER A 373 -14.77 -10.95 13.84
C SER A 373 -13.70 -11.86 14.46
N THR A 374 -13.85 -13.19 14.31
CA THR A 374 -13.05 -14.18 15.04
C THR A 374 -12.24 -15.03 14.07
N SER A 375 -10.94 -15.17 14.33
CA SER A 375 -10.04 -16.06 13.58
C SER A 375 -10.37 -17.54 13.82
N THR A 376 -9.79 -18.41 13.03
CA THR A 376 -9.99 -19.86 13.13
C THR A 376 -9.56 -20.45 14.48
N TRP A 377 -8.61 -19.80 15.16
CA TRP A 377 -8.13 -20.21 16.48
C TRP A 377 -8.75 -19.42 17.66
N GLY A 378 -9.78 -18.58 17.37
CA GLY A 378 -10.62 -17.97 18.40
C GLY A 378 -10.21 -16.55 18.81
N TRP A 379 -9.23 -15.93 18.14
CA TRP A 379 -8.87 -14.54 18.43
C TRP A 379 -9.80 -13.56 17.71
N LYS A 380 -10.38 -12.64 18.45
CA LYS A 380 -11.21 -11.56 17.95
C LYS A 380 -10.33 -10.43 17.42
N GLN A 381 -10.64 -9.95 16.20
CA GLN A 381 -9.87 -8.90 15.56
C GLN A 381 -10.77 -7.85 14.89
N ASN A 382 -10.24 -6.63 14.73
CA ASN A 382 -10.90 -5.59 13.97
C ASN A 382 -10.81 -5.87 12.45
N SER A 383 -11.74 -5.28 11.73
CA SER A 383 -11.72 -5.22 10.26
C SER A 383 -12.14 -3.83 9.80
N LEU A 384 -11.84 -3.47 8.55
CA LEU A 384 -12.27 -2.20 7.99
C LEU A 384 -13.79 -2.18 7.79
N LEU A 385 -14.33 -3.25 7.25
CA LEU A 385 -15.77 -3.48 7.08
C LEU A 385 -16.19 -4.71 7.88
N LYS A 386 -17.28 -4.59 8.59
CA LYS A 386 -17.95 -5.71 9.26
C LYS A 386 -19.29 -5.95 8.58
N ILE A 387 -19.58 -7.21 8.27
CA ILE A 387 -20.85 -7.60 7.63
C ILE A 387 -21.69 -8.38 8.65
N ASP A 388 -22.85 -7.83 8.96
CA ASP A 388 -23.84 -8.52 9.74
C ASP A 388 -24.54 -9.57 8.87
N SER A 389 -24.33 -10.85 9.19
CA SER A 389 -24.81 -11.97 8.38
C SER A 389 -26.33 -12.14 8.42
N GLN A 390 -27.02 -11.56 9.42
CA GLN A 390 -28.48 -11.62 9.57
C GLN A 390 -29.16 -10.44 8.90
N THR A 391 -28.72 -9.20 9.23
CA THR A 391 -29.37 -7.97 8.71
C THR A 391 -28.83 -7.57 7.33
N LYS A 392 -27.72 -8.16 6.87
CA LYS A 392 -27.01 -7.81 5.63
C LYS A 392 -26.46 -6.38 5.61
N GLN A 393 -26.32 -5.77 6.77
CA GLN A 393 -25.72 -4.44 6.89
C GLN A 393 -24.21 -4.49 6.76
N ILE A 394 -23.66 -3.48 6.07
CA ILE A 394 -22.24 -3.19 6.00
C ILE A 394 -21.92 -2.12 7.02
N ILE A 395 -21.12 -2.46 8.03
CA ILE A 395 -20.69 -1.55 9.09
C ILE A 395 -19.27 -1.10 8.75
N TYR A 396 -19.09 0.22 8.68
CA TYR A 396 -17.80 0.86 8.44
C TYR A 396 -17.14 1.16 9.77
N ASN A 397 -16.11 0.41 10.12
CA ASN A 397 -15.39 0.63 11.37
C ASN A 397 -14.50 1.89 11.30
N PRO A 398 -14.09 2.48 12.42
CA PRO A 398 -13.25 3.68 12.40
C PRO A 398 -11.94 3.54 11.62
N GLU A 399 -11.35 2.37 11.59
CA GLU A 399 -10.13 2.07 10.82
C GLU A 399 -10.35 2.15 9.31
N PHE A 400 -11.58 1.94 8.82
CA PHE A 400 -11.93 2.21 7.43
C PHE A 400 -11.66 3.67 7.05
N TYR A 401 -12.05 4.60 7.91
CA TYR A 401 -11.81 6.03 7.68
C TYR A 401 -10.32 6.37 7.78
N SER A 402 -9.58 5.72 8.68
CA SER A 402 -8.12 5.86 8.75
C SER A 402 -7.47 5.52 7.41
N MET A 403 -7.81 4.36 6.85
CA MET A 403 -7.30 3.91 5.56
C MET A 403 -7.80 4.79 4.41
N LYS A 404 -9.06 5.23 4.46
CA LYS A 404 -9.64 6.09 3.42
C LYS A 404 -8.98 7.46 3.36
N HIS A 405 -8.65 8.07 4.49
CA HIS A 405 -7.94 9.35 4.53
C HIS A 405 -6.57 9.29 3.84
N PHE A 406 -5.90 8.15 3.85
CA PHE A 406 -4.63 7.98 3.14
C PHE A 406 -4.84 7.57 1.68
N GLY A 407 -5.49 6.44 1.44
CA GLY A 407 -5.55 5.82 0.12
C GLY A 407 -6.35 6.64 -0.90
N HIS A 408 -7.35 7.40 -0.45
CA HIS A 408 -8.13 8.30 -1.32
C HIS A 408 -7.32 9.52 -1.77
N PHE A 409 -6.49 10.09 -0.90
CA PHE A 409 -5.81 11.36 -1.16
C PHE A 409 -4.35 11.21 -1.59
N ALA A 410 -3.56 10.34 -0.93
CA ALA A 410 -2.16 10.12 -1.29
C ALA A 410 -2.07 9.03 -2.37
N GLN A 411 -1.98 9.45 -3.63
CA GLN A 411 -2.01 8.56 -4.79
C GLN A 411 -0.72 7.75 -4.95
N PRO A 412 -0.76 6.58 -5.60
CA PRO A 412 0.45 5.87 -6.02
C PRO A 412 1.38 6.78 -6.82
N GLY A 413 2.67 6.79 -6.46
CA GLY A 413 3.66 7.69 -7.03
C GLY A 413 3.75 9.05 -6.35
N ALA A 414 2.90 9.34 -5.35
CA ALA A 414 3.11 10.50 -4.49
C ALA A 414 4.46 10.39 -3.77
N VAL A 415 5.07 11.53 -3.48
CA VAL A 415 6.29 11.58 -2.68
C VAL A 415 6.01 12.24 -1.34
N ARG A 416 6.52 11.69 -0.24
CA ARG A 416 6.46 12.38 1.04
C ARG A 416 7.36 13.62 0.98
N ILE A 417 6.86 14.74 1.49
CA ILE A 417 7.57 16.02 1.47
C ILE A 417 7.89 16.52 2.88
N GLY A 418 8.73 17.57 2.95
CA GLY A 418 9.10 18.23 4.18
C GLY A 418 7.91 18.89 4.87
N LEU A 419 7.91 18.84 6.19
CA LEU A 419 6.88 19.38 7.05
C LEU A 419 7.54 19.88 8.35
N SER A 420 7.18 21.06 8.81
CA SER A 420 7.58 21.57 10.12
C SER A 420 6.41 22.22 10.86
N ALA A 421 6.42 22.10 12.17
CA ALA A 421 5.42 22.71 13.05
C ALA A 421 6.14 23.44 14.19
N GLY A 422 5.68 24.63 14.52
CA GLY A 422 6.32 25.42 15.57
C GLY A 422 5.83 26.85 15.65
N THR A 423 6.44 27.62 16.56
CA THR A 423 6.28 29.07 16.61
C THR A 423 7.01 29.72 15.45
N GLY A 424 6.60 30.93 15.04
CA GLY A 424 7.25 31.70 13.98
C GLY A 424 8.77 31.90 14.17
N ASN A 425 9.30 31.62 15.36
CA ASN A 425 10.71 31.74 15.73
C ASN A 425 11.46 30.41 15.85
N GLY A 426 10.90 29.28 15.33
CA GLY A 426 11.60 27.99 15.24
C GLY A 426 11.60 27.11 16.50
N GLY A 427 10.86 27.49 17.56
CA GLY A 427 10.68 26.64 18.76
C GLY A 427 9.59 25.59 18.59
N SER A 428 9.73 24.44 19.29
CA SER A 428 8.63 23.48 19.40
C SER A 428 7.48 24.08 20.21
N ASP A 429 6.27 24.08 19.65
CA ASP A 429 5.09 24.59 20.32
C ASP A 429 4.40 23.47 21.09
N PRO A 430 4.17 23.62 22.43
CA PRO A 430 3.42 22.64 23.21
C PRO A 430 2.01 22.37 22.67
N ALA A 431 1.43 23.29 21.90
CA ALA A 431 0.13 23.11 21.23
C ALA A 431 0.14 21.94 20.23
N PHE A 432 1.29 21.63 19.63
CA PHE A 432 1.41 20.52 18.69
C PHE A 432 1.64 19.14 19.32
N LYS A 433 1.69 19.05 20.64
CA LYS A 433 1.87 17.77 21.37
C LYS A 433 0.88 16.68 20.94
N ASN A 434 -0.33 17.08 20.58
CA ASN A 434 -1.42 16.18 20.19
C ASN A 434 -1.65 16.17 18.65
N LEU A 435 -0.76 16.77 17.87
CA LEU A 435 -0.89 16.85 16.42
C LEU A 435 0.17 15.96 15.74
N ASN A 436 -0.29 14.89 15.11
CA ASN A 436 0.54 14.04 14.26
C ASN A 436 0.26 14.36 12.80
N MET A 437 1.31 14.46 11.95
CA MET A 437 1.17 14.93 10.59
C MET A 437 2.11 14.21 9.63
N ALA A 438 1.66 14.07 8.38
CA ALA A 438 2.49 13.70 7.23
C ALA A 438 2.03 14.51 6.00
N ALA A 439 2.95 14.89 5.14
CA ALA A 439 2.64 15.64 3.94
C ALA A 439 3.19 14.94 2.70
N PHE A 440 2.43 15.05 1.59
CA PHE A 440 2.76 14.40 0.33
C PHE A 440 2.55 15.37 -0.83
N ARG A 441 3.24 15.11 -1.93
CA ARG A 441 2.96 15.72 -3.23
C ARG A 441 2.59 14.65 -4.21
N ASN A 442 1.35 14.70 -4.72
CA ASN A 442 0.84 13.79 -5.73
C ASN A 442 1.53 13.99 -7.09
N PRO A 443 1.50 13.00 -7.99
CA PRO A 443 1.99 13.17 -9.38
C PRO A 443 1.32 14.32 -10.14
N SER A 444 0.10 14.70 -9.78
CA SER A 444 -0.62 15.87 -10.30
C SER A 444 -0.04 17.21 -9.85
N GLY A 445 0.85 17.21 -8.85
CA GLY A 445 1.42 18.40 -8.22
C GLY A 445 0.63 18.91 -7.01
N GLU A 446 -0.51 18.36 -6.70
CA GLU A 446 -1.29 18.71 -5.51
C GLU A 446 -0.55 18.33 -4.24
N LEU A 447 -0.58 19.21 -3.24
CA LEU A 447 -0.03 18.92 -1.92
C LEU A 447 -1.12 18.36 -1.03
N ILE A 448 -0.79 17.28 -0.34
CA ILE A 448 -1.68 16.57 0.57
C ILE A 448 -1.12 16.71 1.98
N LEU A 449 -1.92 17.23 2.91
CA LEU A 449 -1.60 17.22 4.33
C LEU A 449 -2.57 16.28 5.04
N ILE A 450 -2.03 15.26 5.69
CA ILE A 450 -2.78 14.34 6.55
C ILE A 450 -2.39 14.63 7.98
N LEU A 451 -3.38 14.85 8.85
CA LEU A 451 -3.13 15.20 10.24
C LEU A 451 -4.16 14.61 11.19
N ALA A 452 -3.69 14.19 12.37
CA ALA A 452 -4.49 13.73 13.49
C ALA A 452 -4.43 14.73 14.65
N ASN A 453 -5.57 15.22 15.11
CA ASN A 453 -5.65 15.84 16.43
C ASN A 453 -6.08 14.77 17.45
N THR A 454 -5.13 14.31 18.25
CA THR A 454 -5.39 13.29 19.29
C THR A 454 -5.85 13.89 20.61
N GLY A 455 -5.88 15.23 20.70
CA GLY A 455 -6.35 15.98 21.86
C GLY A 455 -7.87 16.05 21.96
N ASN A 456 -8.36 16.51 23.10
CA ASN A 456 -9.78 16.68 23.42
C ASN A 456 -10.29 18.12 23.22
N GLN A 457 -9.49 18.98 22.59
CA GLN A 457 -9.81 20.37 22.30
C GLN A 457 -9.64 20.64 20.80
N VAL A 458 -10.42 21.59 20.28
CA VAL A 458 -10.18 22.17 18.96
C VAL A 458 -8.82 22.84 18.95
N LEU A 459 -8.04 22.61 17.90
CA LEU A 459 -6.69 23.18 17.77
C LEU A 459 -6.64 24.18 16.61
N PRO A 460 -6.47 25.49 16.88
CA PRO A 460 -6.25 26.46 15.85
C PRO A 460 -4.86 26.27 15.22
N VAL A 461 -4.80 26.16 13.90
CA VAL A 461 -3.58 25.95 13.12
C VAL A 461 -3.53 26.92 11.96
N THR A 462 -2.40 27.57 11.75
CA THR A 462 -2.11 28.29 10.51
C THR A 462 -1.27 27.40 9.61
N LEU A 463 -1.87 26.93 8.50
CA LEU A 463 -1.16 26.20 7.45
C LEU A 463 -0.48 27.21 6.52
N GLN A 464 0.79 26.98 6.17
CA GLN A 464 1.56 27.84 5.28
C GLN A 464 2.39 27.04 4.27
N GLU A 465 2.37 27.48 3.01
CA GLU A 465 3.31 27.09 1.97
C GLU A 465 3.65 28.32 1.11
N GLY A 466 4.93 28.67 1.01
CA GLY A 466 5.36 29.88 0.29
C GLY A 466 4.66 31.14 0.80
N ALA A 467 3.96 31.84 -0.10
CA ALA A 467 3.17 33.03 0.18
C ALA A 467 1.71 32.74 0.56
N CYS A 468 1.25 31.49 0.39
CA CYS A 468 -0.12 31.09 0.70
C CYS A 468 -0.24 30.64 2.15
N ALA A 469 -1.37 30.96 2.79
CA ALA A 469 -1.68 30.49 4.13
C ALA A 469 -3.17 30.22 4.30
N ALA A 470 -3.52 29.42 5.31
CA ALA A 470 -4.91 29.18 5.71
C ALA A 470 -5.02 29.02 7.23
N LYS A 471 -6.10 29.55 7.80
CA LYS A 471 -6.46 29.32 9.20
C LYS A 471 -7.45 28.19 9.30
N LEU A 472 -7.16 27.23 10.15
CA LEU A 472 -7.91 26.00 10.34
C LEU A 472 -8.21 25.81 11.82
N GLU A 473 -9.43 25.38 12.12
CA GLU A 473 -9.86 24.97 13.44
C GLU A 473 -9.99 23.45 13.47
N ILE A 474 -8.88 22.76 13.78
CA ILE A 474 -8.81 21.29 13.71
C ILE A 474 -9.62 20.68 14.84
N PRO A 475 -10.72 19.95 14.55
CA PRO A 475 -11.59 19.40 15.58
C PRO A 475 -10.85 18.48 16.54
N ALA A 476 -11.34 18.40 17.79
CA ALA A 476 -10.84 17.46 18.78
C ALA A 476 -11.04 16.01 18.32
N SER A 477 -10.11 15.12 18.68
CA SER A 477 -10.17 13.68 18.39
C SER A 477 -10.59 13.41 16.94
N SER A 478 -9.80 13.91 15.98
CA SER A 478 -10.17 13.92 14.55
C SER A 478 -9.05 13.44 13.64
N MET A 479 -9.45 12.83 12.52
CA MET A 479 -8.64 12.51 11.35
C MET A 479 -8.94 13.53 10.27
N ASN A 480 -7.91 14.10 9.63
CA ASN A 480 -8.08 15.16 8.65
C ASN A 480 -7.18 14.94 7.44
N SER A 481 -7.71 15.23 6.27
CA SER A 481 -6.95 15.30 5.02
C SER A 481 -7.28 16.59 4.29
N LEU A 482 -6.25 17.32 3.89
CA LEU A 482 -6.35 18.55 3.12
C LEU A 482 -5.66 18.34 1.78
N VAL A 483 -6.35 18.72 0.71
CA VAL A 483 -5.80 18.79 -0.65
C VAL A 483 -5.61 20.26 -0.98
N LEU A 484 -4.36 20.65 -1.24
CA LEU A 484 -3.99 22.00 -1.59
C LEU A 484 -3.68 22.05 -3.08
N SER A 485 -4.53 22.73 -3.82
CA SER A 485 -4.39 22.88 -5.26
C SER A 485 -3.91 24.28 -5.60
N LYS A 486 -2.84 24.38 -6.41
CA LYS A 486 -2.24 25.65 -6.89
C LYS A 486 -1.76 26.57 -5.78
N TRP A 487 -1.16 26.00 -4.78
CA TRP A 487 -0.44 26.67 -3.68
C TRP A 487 0.99 26.95 -4.07
#